data_2accd41891f2b40f0f57eea253b8e816
#
_entry.id   2accd41891f2b40f0f57eea253b8e816
#
_cell.length_a   1.000
_cell.length_b   1.000
_cell.length_c   1.000
_cell.angle_alpha   90.00
_cell.angle_beta   90.00
_cell.angle_gamma   90.00
#
_symmetry.space_group_name_H-M   'P 1'
#
loop_
_entity.id
_entity.type
_entity.pdbx_description
1 polymer ?
#
loop_
_entity_poly.entity_id
_entity_poly.type
_entity_poly.pdbx_seq_one_letter_code
_entity_poly.pdbx_strand_id
1 'polypeptide(L)'
;MKLGILSRSKKIYSTERLVEAAEKRGHEVKVIDVLKCYVNITANKPDIYYKHDFEKSKLEFDAVIPRIGSKVTSYGSAVLRQFEVSGVYSLNGSVAITRSRDKLRAHQLLARKNIAMPITSYAHSANATEDLIEFVGGAPLIVKVLSGTQGRGVLLAETNKAAESLINAFLNLEADFLVQEFIKEAGGSDIRCFVIGDKVFAAMK
;
A
#
# COMPACT_ATOMS: atom_id res chain seq x y z
N MET A 1 -7.83 3.91 27.06
CA MET A 1 -8.31 4.40 25.76
C MET A 1 -9.04 3.28 25.04
N LYS A 2 -10.02 3.62 24.22
CA LYS A 2 -10.69 2.68 23.33
C LYS A 2 -9.97 2.65 21.99
N LEU A 3 -9.37 1.51 21.62
CA LEU A 3 -8.59 1.32 20.41
C LEU A 3 -9.31 0.43 19.39
N GLY A 4 -9.43 0.92 18.17
CA GLY A 4 -9.90 0.13 17.04
C GLY A 4 -8.72 -0.42 16.21
N ILE A 5 -8.62 -1.73 16.02
CA ILE A 5 -7.67 -2.30 15.06
C ILE A 5 -8.44 -2.67 13.80
N LEU A 6 -8.20 -1.94 12.71
CA LEU A 6 -8.88 -2.15 11.43
C LEU A 6 -8.23 -3.32 10.68
N SER A 7 -8.71 -4.54 10.93
CA SER A 7 -8.16 -5.78 10.37
C SER A 7 -9.27 -6.75 9.98
N ARG A 8 -9.05 -7.51 8.89
CA ARG A 8 -10.00 -8.51 8.39
C ARG A 8 -10.21 -9.70 9.33
N SER A 9 -9.28 -9.95 10.25
CA SER A 9 -9.39 -11.07 11.21
C SER A 9 -8.54 -10.82 12.44
N LYS A 10 -9.10 -11.17 13.61
CA LYS A 10 -8.35 -11.22 14.88
C LYS A 10 -7.28 -12.32 14.87
N LYS A 11 -7.47 -13.39 14.10
CA LYS A 11 -6.57 -14.55 14.01
C LYS A 11 -5.30 -14.31 13.19
N ILE A 12 -5.14 -13.12 12.59
CA ILE A 12 -3.89 -12.77 11.90
C ILE A 12 -2.84 -12.50 12.98
N TYR A 13 -1.71 -13.22 12.95
CA TYR A 13 -0.64 -13.12 13.95
C TYR A 13 -0.27 -11.67 14.34
N SER A 14 -0.01 -10.82 13.35
CA SER A 14 0.32 -9.41 13.65
C SER A 14 -0.83 -8.62 14.28
N THR A 15 -2.09 -8.98 13.99
CA THR A 15 -3.26 -8.37 14.63
C THR A 15 -3.39 -8.85 16.07
N GLU A 16 -3.23 -10.14 16.30
CA GLU A 16 -3.26 -10.75 17.63
C GLU A 16 -2.19 -10.15 18.55
N ARG A 17 -0.94 -10.02 18.05
CA ARG A 17 0.14 -9.36 18.81
C ARG A 17 -0.14 -7.90 19.15
N LEU A 18 -0.82 -7.17 18.26
CA LEU A 18 -1.25 -5.79 18.55
C LEU A 18 -2.34 -5.74 19.62
N VAL A 19 -3.30 -6.67 19.57
CA VAL A 19 -4.35 -6.79 20.60
C VAL A 19 -3.71 -7.05 21.96
N GLU A 20 -2.88 -8.09 22.09
CA GLU A 20 -2.18 -8.43 23.32
C GLU A 20 -1.35 -7.25 23.88
N ALA A 21 -0.61 -6.57 22.99
CA ALA A 21 0.23 -5.44 23.41
C ALA A 21 -0.59 -4.24 23.90
N ALA A 22 -1.76 -4.02 23.35
CA ALA A 22 -2.66 -2.95 23.74
C ALA A 22 -3.40 -3.29 25.05
N GLU A 23 -3.92 -4.50 25.19
CA GLU A 23 -4.56 -5.00 26.40
C GLU A 23 -3.59 -4.99 27.60
N LYS A 24 -2.34 -5.42 27.38
CA LYS A 24 -1.26 -5.37 28.40
C LYS A 24 -0.97 -3.94 28.89
N ARG A 25 -1.27 -2.92 28.08
CA ARG A 25 -1.14 -1.50 28.42
C ARG A 25 -2.41 -0.89 29.00
N GLY A 26 -3.42 -1.70 29.30
CA GLY A 26 -4.68 -1.27 29.88
C GLY A 26 -5.63 -0.56 28.91
N HIS A 27 -5.51 -0.84 27.59
CA HIS A 27 -6.44 -0.30 26.60
C HIS A 27 -7.59 -1.27 26.34
N GLU A 28 -8.80 -0.74 26.13
CA GLU A 28 -9.92 -1.49 25.57
C GLU A 28 -9.72 -1.63 24.08
N VAL A 29 -9.70 -2.85 23.55
CA VAL A 29 -9.36 -3.11 22.15
C VAL A 29 -10.48 -3.82 21.42
N LYS A 30 -10.83 -3.34 20.21
CA LYS A 30 -11.78 -3.99 19.33
C LYS A 30 -11.18 -4.16 17.93
N VAL A 31 -11.21 -5.39 17.40
CA VAL A 31 -10.83 -5.66 16.01
C VAL A 31 -12.03 -5.47 15.11
N ILE A 32 -11.87 -4.64 14.08
CA ILE A 32 -12.94 -4.21 13.16
C ILE A 32 -12.58 -4.65 11.75
N ASP A 33 -13.43 -5.48 11.15
CA ASP A 33 -13.36 -5.75 9.71
C ASP A 33 -13.95 -4.58 8.94
N VAL A 34 -13.11 -3.85 8.22
CA VAL A 34 -13.54 -2.66 7.46
C VAL A 34 -14.67 -2.95 6.47
N LEU A 35 -14.76 -4.18 5.94
CA LEU A 35 -15.85 -4.55 5.01
C LEU A 35 -17.22 -4.71 5.69
N LYS A 36 -17.25 -4.76 7.02
CA LYS A 36 -18.48 -4.75 7.81
C LYS A 36 -18.84 -3.35 8.32
N CYS A 37 -18.00 -2.36 8.03
CA CYS A 37 -18.27 -0.96 8.34
C CYS A 37 -19.14 -0.32 7.26
N TYR A 38 -19.93 0.63 7.65
CA TYR A 38 -20.57 1.57 6.74
C TYR A 38 -20.60 2.96 7.38
N VAL A 39 -20.51 3.97 6.53
CA VAL A 39 -20.37 5.36 6.96
C VAL A 39 -21.66 6.13 6.67
N ASN A 40 -22.00 7.02 7.58
CA ASN A 40 -23.05 8.02 7.37
C ASN A 40 -22.37 9.38 7.18
N ILE A 41 -22.52 9.94 5.98
CA ILE A 41 -21.89 11.21 5.62
C ILE A 41 -22.95 12.30 5.74
N THR A 42 -22.96 12.97 6.90
CA THR A 42 -23.83 14.10 7.16
C THR A 42 -23.01 15.30 7.61
N ALA A 43 -23.48 16.51 7.32
CA ALA A 43 -22.86 17.71 7.83
C ALA A 43 -22.88 17.69 9.40
N ASN A 44 -21.76 18.07 10.01
CA ASN A 44 -21.60 18.20 11.45
C ASN A 44 -21.64 16.89 12.28
N LYS A 45 -21.98 15.74 11.69
CA LYS A 45 -22.05 14.47 12.43
C LYS A 45 -21.66 13.27 11.54
N PRO A 46 -20.38 13.14 11.18
CA PRO A 46 -19.89 11.97 10.43
C PRO A 46 -19.85 10.76 11.37
N ASP A 47 -20.65 9.75 11.10
CA ASP A 47 -20.75 8.55 11.92
C ASP A 47 -20.25 7.30 11.16
N ILE A 48 -19.72 6.34 11.91
CA ILE A 48 -19.31 5.03 11.41
C ILE A 48 -20.06 3.97 12.17
N TYR A 49 -20.65 3.05 11.43
CA TYR A 49 -21.40 1.94 11.99
C TYR A 49 -20.75 0.61 11.60
N TYR A 50 -20.88 -0.35 12.47
CA TYR A 50 -20.43 -1.72 12.26
C TYR A 50 -21.63 -2.66 12.31
N LYS A 51 -21.72 -3.55 11.32
CA LYS A 51 -22.74 -4.58 11.30
C LYS A 51 -22.11 -5.93 11.58
N HIS A 52 -22.51 -6.54 12.68
CA HIS A 52 -22.17 -7.91 13.03
C HIS A 52 -23.48 -8.69 13.14
N ASP A 53 -23.66 -9.65 12.26
CA ASP A 53 -24.90 -10.40 12.08
C ASP A 53 -26.12 -9.48 11.88
N PHE A 54 -27.06 -9.45 12.81
CA PHE A 54 -28.25 -8.60 12.76
C PHE A 54 -28.12 -7.32 13.58
N GLU A 55 -27.02 -7.17 14.35
CA GLU A 55 -26.81 -6.02 15.22
C GLU A 55 -26.03 -4.90 14.52
N LYS A 56 -26.55 -3.68 14.67
CA LYS A 56 -25.91 -2.45 14.24
C LYS A 56 -25.37 -1.70 15.46
N SER A 57 -24.07 -1.41 15.47
CA SER A 57 -23.47 -0.59 16.53
C SER A 57 -22.71 0.58 15.93
N LYS A 58 -22.80 1.75 16.58
CA LYS A 58 -21.94 2.88 16.28
C LYS A 58 -20.54 2.59 16.80
N LEU A 59 -19.52 2.92 16.00
CA LEU A 59 -18.13 2.79 16.40
C LEU A 59 -17.62 4.11 16.99
N GLU A 60 -17.10 4.03 18.21
CA GLU A 60 -16.51 5.15 18.92
C GLU A 60 -15.16 4.70 19.49
N PHE A 61 -14.08 5.32 19.00
CA PHE A 61 -12.71 5.05 19.40
C PHE A 61 -11.96 6.35 19.68
N ASP A 62 -10.99 6.28 20.58
CA ASP A 62 -10.02 7.36 20.80
C ASP A 62 -8.95 7.34 19.71
N ALA A 63 -8.58 6.14 19.26
CA ALA A 63 -7.60 5.93 18.20
C ALA A 63 -7.86 4.66 17.41
N VAL A 64 -7.35 4.63 16.17
CA VAL A 64 -7.40 3.44 15.30
C VAL A 64 -6.01 3.07 14.78
N ILE A 65 -5.75 1.77 14.67
CA ILE A 65 -4.55 1.18 14.08
C ILE A 65 -4.96 0.47 12.80
N PRO A 66 -4.68 1.05 11.62
CA PRO A 66 -5.05 0.42 10.36
C PRO A 66 -4.13 -0.75 9.99
N ARG A 67 -4.72 -1.93 9.80
CA ARG A 67 -4.11 -3.15 9.25
C ARG A 67 -4.81 -3.55 7.96
N ILE A 68 -4.97 -2.57 7.07
CA ILE A 68 -5.73 -2.67 5.82
C ILE A 68 -4.90 -3.44 4.78
N GLY A 69 -5.39 -4.60 4.36
CA GLY A 69 -4.76 -5.41 3.33
C GLY A 69 -4.91 -4.82 1.92
N SER A 70 -4.03 -5.25 0.99
CA SER A 70 -3.99 -4.72 -0.39
C SER A 70 -5.33 -4.85 -1.13
N LYS A 71 -6.01 -5.98 -0.98
CA LYS A 71 -7.30 -6.25 -1.66
C LYS A 71 -8.46 -5.36 -1.22
N VAL A 72 -8.34 -4.70 -0.07
CA VAL A 72 -9.38 -3.84 0.51
C VAL A 72 -8.91 -2.41 0.74
N THR A 73 -7.82 -2.00 0.10
CA THR A 73 -7.20 -0.69 0.31
C THR A 73 -8.17 0.45 0.02
N SER A 74 -8.87 0.42 -1.08
CA SER A 74 -9.81 1.48 -1.48
C SER A 74 -10.88 1.70 -0.41
N TYR A 75 -11.66 0.66 -0.11
CA TYR A 75 -12.73 0.74 0.87
C TYR A 75 -12.22 0.97 2.30
N GLY A 76 -11.17 0.25 2.69
CA GLY A 76 -10.56 0.40 4.02
C GLY A 76 -10.01 1.80 4.28
N SER A 77 -9.40 2.41 3.27
CA SER A 77 -8.92 3.81 3.37
C SER A 77 -10.08 4.81 3.40
N ALA A 78 -11.21 4.53 2.75
CA ALA A 78 -12.40 5.36 2.85
C ALA A 78 -13.00 5.33 4.27
N VAL A 79 -13.12 4.13 4.86
CA VAL A 79 -13.56 3.96 6.25
C VAL A 79 -12.59 4.67 7.22
N LEU A 80 -11.26 4.49 7.00
CA LEU A 80 -10.26 5.16 7.82
C LEU A 80 -10.36 6.69 7.75
N ARG A 81 -10.57 7.23 6.56
CA ARG A 81 -10.77 8.67 6.37
C ARG A 81 -11.98 9.18 7.12
N GLN A 82 -13.03 8.38 7.22
CA GLN A 82 -14.21 8.75 8.01
C GLN A 82 -13.86 8.84 9.52
N PHE A 83 -13.03 7.93 10.05
CA PHE A 83 -12.52 8.07 11.42
C PHE A 83 -11.71 9.37 11.59
N GLU A 84 -10.82 9.68 10.63
CA GLU A 84 -10.03 10.91 10.65
C GLU A 84 -10.92 12.17 10.65
N VAL A 85 -11.93 12.19 9.78
CA VAL A 85 -12.91 13.30 9.72
C VAL A 85 -13.71 13.43 11.02
N SER A 86 -13.97 12.32 11.71
CA SER A 86 -14.63 12.31 13.02
C SER A 86 -13.70 12.69 14.18
N GLY A 87 -12.44 13.07 13.90
CA GLY A 87 -11.46 13.46 14.91
C GLY A 87 -10.77 12.31 15.64
N VAL A 88 -10.95 11.07 15.19
CA VAL A 88 -10.29 9.89 15.75
C VAL A 88 -8.84 9.84 15.29
N TYR A 89 -7.90 9.70 16.22
CA TYR A 89 -6.49 9.58 15.87
C TYR A 89 -6.21 8.30 15.09
N SER A 90 -5.49 8.41 13.97
CA SER A 90 -5.04 7.27 13.19
C SER A 90 -3.51 7.16 13.21
N LEU A 91 -2.99 5.99 13.58
CA LEU A 91 -1.55 5.75 13.64
C LEU A 91 -0.89 5.93 12.27
N ASN A 92 -1.52 5.40 11.21
CA ASN A 92 -1.16 5.62 9.81
C ASN A 92 -2.36 6.23 9.09
N GLY A 93 -2.23 7.46 8.64
CA GLY A 93 -3.32 8.17 7.97
C GLY A 93 -3.71 7.57 6.62
N SER A 94 -4.97 7.76 6.23
CA SER A 94 -5.52 7.25 4.97
C SER A 94 -4.74 7.71 3.74
N VAL A 95 -4.26 8.94 3.76
CA VAL A 95 -3.42 9.52 2.70
C VAL A 95 -2.06 8.81 2.62
N ALA A 96 -1.43 8.51 3.75
CA ALA A 96 -0.16 7.78 3.79
C ALA A 96 -0.31 6.36 3.24
N ILE A 97 -1.38 5.67 3.61
CA ILE A 97 -1.68 4.31 3.12
C ILE A 97 -1.90 4.32 1.60
N THR A 98 -2.71 5.22 1.08
CA THR A 98 -2.99 5.29 -0.36
C THR A 98 -1.75 5.66 -1.17
N ARG A 99 -0.92 6.61 -0.68
CA ARG A 99 0.36 6.97 -1.32
C ARG A 99 1.35 5.81 -1.36
N SER A 100 1.48 5.06 -0.27
CA SER A 100 2.40 3.91 -0.22
C SER A 100 1.91 2.70 -1.04
N ARG A 101 0.63 2.62 -1.35
CA ARG A 101 0.06 1.57 -2.23
C ARG A 101 0.19 1.88 -3.71
N ASP A 102 0.28 3.14 -4.06
CA ASP A 102 0.49 3.60 -5.43
C ASP A 102 2.00 3.69 -5.70
N LYS A 103 2.51 2.73 -6.49
CA LYS A 103 3.95 2.64 -6.79
C LYS A 103 4.47 3.90 -7.51
N LEU A 104 3.73 4.40 -8.49
CA LEU A 104 4.13 5.60 -9.23
C LEU A 104 4.21 6.81 -8.30
N ARG A 105 3.16 7.04 -7.52
CA ARG A 105 3.11 8.15 -6.57
C ARG A 105 4.17 8.04 -5.49
N ALA A 106 4.46 6.83 -5.01
CA ALA A 106 5.55 6.60 -4.05
C ALA A 106 6.90 7.00 -4.66
N HIS A 107 7.22 6.59 -5.90
CA HIS A 107 8.45 6.98 -6.60
C HIS A 107 8.54 8.49 -6.79
N GLN A 108 7.46 9.16 -7.22
CA GLN A 108 7.41 10.61 -7.36
C GLN A 108 7.68 11.35 -6.04
N LEU A 109 7.14 10.84 -4.92
CA LEU A 109 7.36 11.42 -3.59
C LEU A 109 8.79 11.21 -3.10
N LEU A 110 9.39 10.03 -3.36
CA LEU A 110 10.78 9.73 -3.02
C LEU A 110 11.74 10.58 -3.84
N ALA A 111 11.49 10.73 -5.16
CA ALA A 111 12.27 11.59 -6.05
C ALA A 111 12.29 13.04 -5.55
N ARG A 112 11.12 13.58 -5.16
CA ARG A 112 11.01 14.93 -4.59
C ARG A 112 11.85 15.12 -3.32
N LYS A 113 12.17 14.04 -2.61
CA LYS A 113 13.00 14.03 -1.39
C LYS A 113 14.46 13.70 -1.67
N ASN A 114 14.86 13.60 -2.94
CA ASN A 114 16.21 13.20 -3.36
C ASN A 114 16.66 11.86 -2.77
N ILE A 115 15.73 10.93 -2.57
CA ILE A 115 16.04 9.58 -2.12
C ILE A 115 16.43 8.76 -3.34
N ALA A 116 17.64 8.18 -3.30
CA ALA A 116 18.12 7.33 -4.38
C ALA A 116 17.20 6.13 -4.62
N MET A 117 16.88 5.90 -5.88
CA MET A 117 16.04 4.78 -6.32
C MET A 117 16.40 4.41 -7.76
N PRO A 118 16.03 3.21 -8.22
CA PRO A 118 16.22 2.82 -9.60
C PRO A 118 15.55 3.79 -10.58
N ILE A 119 16.21 4.07 -11.70
CA ILE A 119 15.64 4.90 -12.76
C ILE A 119 14.32 4.27 -13.21
N THR A 120 13.28 5.08 -13.26
CA THR A 120 11.91 4.59 -13.50
C THR A 120 11.22 5.48 -14.51
N SER A 121 10.64 4.87 -15.54
CA SER A 121 9.84 5.52 -16.58
C SER A 121 8.40 5.06 -16.55
N TYR A 122 7.49 5.94 -16.97
CA TYR A 122 6.06 5.69 -17.07
C TYR A 122 5.47 6.42 -18.27
N ALA A 123 4.72 5.70 -19.10
CA ALA A 123 3.92 6.28 -20.17
C ALA A 123 2.66 5.43 -20.42
N HIS A 124 1.69 6.02 -21.09
CA HIS A 124 0.42 5.38 -21.47
C HIS A 124 0.29 5.20 -22.99
N SER A 125 1.23 5.72 -23.77
CA SER A 125 1.19 5.66 -25.24
C SER A 125 2.19 4.65 -25.79
N ALA A 126 1.78 3.83 -26.74
CA ALA A 126 2.64 2.90 -27.46
C ALA A 126 3.77 3.62 -28.23
N ASN A 127 3.56 4.86 -28.64
CA ASN A 127 4.58 5.67 -29.33
C ASN A 127 5.77 6.04 -28.42
N ALA A 128 5.63 5.90 -27.10
CA ALA A 128 6.68 6.17 -26.13
C ALA A 128 7.50 4.91 -25.73
N THR A 129 7.26 3.74 -26.37
CA THR A 129 7.90 2.48 -25.97
C THR A 129 9.41 2.54 -26.06
N GLU A 130 9.96 3.08 -27.14
CA GLU A 130 11.42 3.22 -27.34
C GLU A 130 12.00 4.20 -26.29
N ASP A 131 11.36 5.35 -26.06
CA ASP A 131 11.77 6.33 -25.08
C ASP A 131 11.77 5.74 -23.66
N LEU A 132 10.76 4.93 -23.30
CA LEU A 132 10.70 4.26 -22.00
C LEU A 132 11.90 3.35 -21.76
N ILE A 133 12.32 2.61 -22.79
CA ILE A 133 13.47 1.71 -22.75
C ILE A 133 14.77 2.51 -22.66
N GLU A 134 14.91 3.55 -23.46
CA GLU A 134 16.09 4.42 -23.49
C GLU A 134 16.30 5.13 -22.13
N PHE A 135 15.24 5.72 -21.55
CA PHE A 135 15.32 6.44 -20.27
C PHE A 135 15.82 5.59 -19.11
N VAL A 136 15.59 4.28 -19.14
CA VAL A 136 16.08 3.36 -18.07
C VAL A 136 17.44 2.73 -18.41
N GLY A 137 18.06 3.15 -19.53
CA GLY A 137 19.39 2.68 -19.96
C GLY A 137 19.38 1.40 -20.80
N GLY A 138 18.22 1.01 -21.35
CA GLY A 138 18.09 -0.19 -22.17
C GLY A 138 17.96 -1.48 -21.34
N ALA A 139 17.91 -2.61 -22.04
CA ALA A 139 17.87 -3.93 -21.41
C ALA A 139 19.25 -4.36 -20.87
N PRO A 140 19.29 -5.19 -19.79
CA PRO A 140 18.14 -5.76 -19.09
C PRO A 140 17.38 -4.73 -18.27
N LEU A 141 16.06 -4.81 -18.28
CA LEU A 141 15.18 -3.91 -17.54
C LEU A 141 13.99 -4.66 -16.89
N ILE A 142 13.31 -4.00 -15.97
CA ILE A 142 12.15 -4.55 -15.29
C ILE A 142 10.88 -3.82 -15.71
N VAL A 143 9.84 -4.58 -16.07
CA VAL A 143 8.48 -4.06 -16.25
C VAL A 143 7.62 -4.49 -15.06
N LYS A 144 6.98 -3.52 -14.39
CA LYS A 144 6.19 -3.74 -13.17
C LYS A 144 4.76 -3.26 -13.35
N VAL A 145 3.77 -4.14 -13.24
CA VAL A 145 2.36 -3.74 -13.21
C VAL A 145 2.06 -2.97 -11.93
N LEU A 146 1.36 -1.83 -12.04
CA LEU A 146 1.04 -0.99 -10.88
C LEU A 146 0.10 -1.67 -9.89
N SER A 147 -0.88 -2.41 -10.37
CA SER A 147 -1.87 -3.12 -9.55
C SER A 147 -1.36 -4.41 -8.88
N GLY A 148 -0.14 -4.86 -9.20
CA GLY A 148 0.45 -6.08 -8.66
C GLY A 148 0.94 -5.96 -7.21
N THR A 149 0.87 -7.08 -6.44
CA THR A 149 1.42 -7.19 -5.08
C THR A 149 2.24 -8.47 -4.93
N GLN A 150 3.18 -8.52 -3.99
CA GLN A 150 3.98 -9.72 -3.67
C GLN A 150 4.78 -10.26 -4.86
N GLY A 151 5.40 -9.39 -5.66
CA GLY A 151 6.19 -9.78 -6.82
C GLY A 151 5.38 -10.21 -8.05
N ARG A 152 4.06 -10.32 -7.94
CA ARG A 152 3.20 -10.62 -9.10
C ARG A 152 3.15 -9.41 -10.04
N GLY A 153 3.39 -9.65 -11.32
CA GLY A 153 3.47 -8.59 -12.33
C GLY A 153 4.81 -7.84 -12.33
N VAL A 154 5.90 -8.48 -11.91
CA VAL A 154 7.28 -8.00 -12.07
C VAL A 154 7.96 -8.92 -13.08
N LEU A 155 8.36 -8.37 -14.22
CA LEU A 155 8.91 -9.12 -15.35
C LEU A 155 10.28 -8.57 -15.74
N LEU A 156 11.26 -9.45 -15.89
CA LEU A 156 12.57 -9.11 -16.43
C LEU A 156 12.55 -9.22 -17.97
N ALA A 157 12.97 -8.17 -18.64
CA ALA A 157 13.25 -8.18 -20.07
C ALA A 157 14.76 -8.15 -20.29
N GLU A 158 15.31 -9.22 -20.79
CA GLU A 158 16.76 -9.36 -20.99
C GLU A 158 17.27 -8.66 -22.24
N THR A 159 16.37 -8.36 -23.20
CA THR A 159 16.68 -7.67 -24.45
C THR A 159 15.68 -6.56 -24.74
N ASN A 160 16.06 -5.53 -25.50
CA ASN A 160 15.17 -4.45 -25.90
C ASN A 160 13.94 -4.98 -26.63
N LYS A 161 14.10 -5.98 -27.51
CA LYS A 161 12.99 -6.61 -28.25
C LYS A 161 11.99 -7.30 -27.30
N ALA A 162 12.48 -7.95 -26.23
CA ALA A 162 11.62 -8.53 -25.21
C ALA A 162 10.89 -7.44 -24.41
N ALA A 163 11.58 -6.33 -24.09
CA ALA A 163 11.00 -5.18 -23.42
C ALA A 163 9.86 -4.56 -24.25
N GLU A 164 10.11 -4.29 -25.53
CA GLU A 164 9.09 -3.78 -26.48
C GLU A 164 7.86 -4.69 -26.53
N SER A 165 8.07 -6.01 -26.63
CA SER A 165 6.98 -6.98 -26.67
C SER A 165 6.14 -6.97 -25.40
N LEU A 166 6.78 -6.88 -24.22
CA LEU A 166 6.11 -6.82 -22.93
C LEU A 166 5.34 -5.50 -22.75
N ILE A 167 5.97 -4.37 -23.07
CA ILE A 167 5.36 -3.04 -22.97
C ILE A 167 4.12 -2.98 -23.87
N ASN A 168 4.24 -3.40 -25.13
CA ASN A 168 3.11 -3.39 -26.07
C ASN A 168 1.99 -4.35 -25.62
N ALA A 169 2.31 -5.50 -25.03
CA ALA A 169 1.31 -6.39 -24.46
C ALA A 169 0.53 -5.74 -23.32
N PHE A 170 1.20 -5.03 -22.42
CA PHE A 170 0.53 -4.33 -21.32
C PHE A 170 -0.30 -3.13 -21.80
N LEU A 171 0.18 -2.39 -22.78
CA LEU A 171 -0.57 -1.31 -23.42
C LEU A 171 -1.87 -1.82 -24.06
N ASN A 172 -1.78 -2.94 -24.81
CA ASN A 172 -2.95 -3.58 -25.43
C ASN A 172 -3.97 -4.12 -24.42
N LEU A 173 -3.51 -4.46 -23.20
CA LEU A 173 -4.36 -4.89 -22.10
C LEU A 173 -4.87 -3.71 -21.24
N GLU A 174 -4.56 -2.48 -21.62
CA GLU A 174 -4.88 -1.25 -20.87
C GLU A 174 -4.37 -1.33 -19.41
N ALA A 175 -3.27 -2.04 -19.18
CA ALA A 175 -2.70 -2.22 -17.86
C ALA A 175 -1.70 -1.11 -17.55
N ASP A 176 -1.84 -0.46 -16.40
CA ASP A 176 -0.86 0.49 -15.89
C ASP A 176 0.41 -0.22 -15.43
N PHE A 177 1.58 0.21 -15.91
CA PHE A 177 2.88 -0.39 -15.58
C PHE A 177 3.98 0.67 -15.47
N LEU A 178 5.09 0.30 -14.85
CA LEU A 178 6.34 1.06 -14.81
C LEU A 178 7.43 0.27 -15.56
N VAL A 179 8.31 0.99 -16.23
CA VAL A 179 9.58 0.46 -16.74
C VAL A 179 10.70 0.95 -15.81
N GLN A 180 11.60 0.06 -15.41
CA GLN A 180 12.63 0.39 -14.42
C GLN A 180 13.95 -0.27 -14.78
N GLU A 181 15.08 0.40 -14.52
CA GLU A 181 16.39 -0.19 -14.66
C GLU A 181 16.54 -1.48 -13.86
N PHE A 182 17.31 -2.41 -14.36
CA PHE A 182 17.64 -3.64 -13.65
C PHE A 182 18.93 -3.45 -12.83
N ILE A 183 18.83 -3.61 -11.53
CA ILE A 183 19.98 -3.51 -10.61
C ILE A 183 20.72 -4.85 -10.56
N LYS A 184 21.75 -5.00 -11.40
CA LYS A 184 22.54 -6.23 -11.51
C LYS A 184 23.21 -6.64 -10.20
N GLU A 185 23.68 -5.67 -9.44
CA GLU A 185 24.37 -5.85 -8.15
C GLU A 185 23.47 -6.51 -7.09
N ALA A 186 22.18 -6.32 -7.19
CA ALA A 186 21.20 -6.93 -6.29
C ALA A 186 21.06 -8.44 -6.48
N GLY A 187 21.45 -8.98 -7.66
CA GLY A 187 21.36 -10.40 -7.95
C GLY A 187 19.96 -11.00 -7.79
N GLY A 188 18.92 -10.19 -8.04
CA GLY A 188 17.52 -10.60 -7.86
C GLY A 188 17.06 -10.63 -6.38
N SER A 189 17.87 -10.11 -5.45
CA SER A 189 17.56 -10.06 -4.02
C SER A 189 17.22 -8.64 -3.57
N ASP A 190 16.40 -8.52 -2.54
CA ASP A 190 16.17 -7.27 -1.82
C ASP A 190 16.50 -7.43 -0.32
N ILE A 191 16.89 -6.35 0.31
CA ILE A 191 17.09 -6.31 1.76
C ILE A 191 15.97 -5.49 2.37
N ARG A 192 15.24 -6.08 3.32
CA ARG A 192 14.19 -5.41 4.08
C ARG A 192 14.70 -5.07 5.46
N CYS A 193 14.73 -3.79 5.78
CA CYS A 193 15.09 -3.31 7.09
C CYS A 193 13.83 -2.93 7.88
N PHE A 194 13.74 -3.43 9.11
CA PHE A 194 12.72 -3.01 10.06
C PHE A 194 13.31 -1.93 10.97
N VAL A 195 12.80 -0.71 10.83
CA VAL A 195 13.32 0.47 11.51
C VAL A 195 12.34 0.94 12.57
N ILE A 196 12.85 1.24 13.76
CA ILE A 196 12.10 1.87 14.86
C ILE A 196 12.89 3.10 15.32
N GLY A 197 12.28 4.28 15.19
CA GLY A 197 12.99 5.53 15.40
C GLY A 197 14.11 5.71 14.38
N ASP A 198 15.34 5.79 14.84
CA ASP A 198 16.58 5.96 14.06
C ASP A 198 17.42 4.67 13.92
N LYS A 199 16.91 3.54 14.43
CA LYS A 199 17.66 2.28 14.49
C LYS A 199 17.04 1.17 13.67
N VAL A 200 17.89 0.42 12.97
CA VAL A 200 17.50 -0.84 12.32
C VAL A 200 17.47 -1.95 13.37
N PHE A 201 16.28 -2.48 13.64
CA PHE A 201 16.08 -3.56 14.62
C PHE A 201 16.22 -4.94 14.03
N ALA A 202 15.88 -5.10 12.77
CA ALA A 202 16.02 -6.34 12.05
C ALA A 202 16.22 -6.07 10.55
N ALA A 203 16.97 -6.95 9.90
CA ALA A 203 17.09 -6.97 8.45
C ALA A 203 16.86 -8.40 7.95
N MET A 204 16.28 -8.52 6.76
CA MET A 204 15.99 -9.78 6.08
C MET A 204 16.36 -9.65 4.62
N LYS A 205 17.07 -10.64 4.09
CA LYS A 205 17.39 -10.81 2.67
C LYS A 205 16.46 -11.83 2.05
#